data_a4ff0342902c9ecfc8899e854819eb30
#
_entry.id   a4ff0342902c9ecfc8899e854819eb30
#
_cell.length_a   1.000
_cell.length_b   1.000
_cell.length_c   1.000
_cell.angle_alpha   90.00
_cell.angle_beta   90.00
_cell.angle_gamma   90.00
#
_symmetry.space_group_name_H-M   'P 1'
#
loop_
_entity.id
_entity.type
_entity.pdbx_description
1 polymer ?
#
loop_
_entity_poly.entity_id
_entity_poly.type
_entity_poly.pdbx_seq_one_letter_code
_entity_poly.pdbx_strand_id
1 'polypeptide(L)'
;SVYGDDMIINSEQAISQVTPNTLVVVTDVNKPSMTECEELLSLAKSIVVFDHHRQSDEIIANATLSYIEPYASSACEMIAEILQYIEGKVKLRPIEADAMYAGIVIDTDNFLTKTGVRTFDAASYLRRSGADVVRVRKMFRSDMYTYRQLAEGVLNSEIYMEHFAISTVEPKESDAPTVVAAKVANDLLNIEGIRASFVTTEKDGTVYMSARSVDDVNVQIIMEKMGGGGHANIAGAQFTDSTNEMVLIQLKSLLDEMYREGDI
;
A
#
# COMPACT_ATOMS: atom_id res chain seq x y z
N SER A 1 -3.25 -23.87 -5.29
CA SER A 1 -4.10 -22.90 -4.63
C SER A 1 -5.21 -23.61 -3.86
N VAL A 2 -5.64 -23.07 -2.72
CA VAL A 2 -6.74 -23.65 -1.91
C VAL A 2 -8.09 -23.38 -2.58
N TYR A 3 -8.11 -22.38 -3.44
CA TYR A 3 -9.22 -22.04 -4.32
C TYR A 3 -8.85 -22.45 -5.73
N GLY A 4 -9.82 -22.97 -6.51
CA GLY A 4 -9.60 -23.26 -7.92
C GLY A 4 -9.26 -22.00 -8.72
N ASP A 5 -8.85 -22.20 -9.96
CA ASP A 5 -8.52 -21.10 -10.88
C ASP A 5 -9.75 -20.22 -11.21
N ASP A 6 -10.95 -20.71 -10.89
CA ASP A 6 -12.23 -20.00 -11.11
C ASP A 6 -12.53 -18.90 -10.06
N MET A 7 -11.69 -18.72 -9.04
CA MET A 7 -11.93 -17.71 -8.00
C MET A 7 -11.70 -16.29 -8.50
N ILE A 8 -10.73 -16.09 -9.37
CA ILE A 8 -10.42 -14.80 -10.00
C ILE A 8 -10.88 -14.86 -11.44
N ILE A 9 -11.76 -13.96 -11.82
CA ILE A 9 -12.29 -13.84 -13.17
C ILE A 9 -11.85 -12.51 -13.78
N ASN A 10 -11.70 -12.49 -15.10
CA ASN A 10 -11.40 -11.25 -15.81
C ASN A 10 -12.65 -10.40 -16.04
N SER A 11 -12.46 -9.15 -16.52
CA SER A 11 -13.55 -8.21 -16.74
C SER A 11 -14.61 -8.73 -17.70
N GLU A 12 -14.23 -9.40 -18.80
CA GLU A 12 -15.19 -9.96 -19.78
C GLU A 12 -16.07 -11.04 -19.14
N GLN A 13 -15.46 -11.92 -18.36
CA GLN A 13 -16.19 -12.96 -17.61
C GLN A 13 -17.13 -12.34 -16.58
N ALA A 14 -16.66 -11.33 -15.83
CA ALA A 14 -17.48 -10.63 -14.86
C ALA A 14 -18.71 -9.97 -15.51
N ILE A 15 -18.51 -9.22 -16.59
CA ILE A 15 -19.57 -8.57 -17.35
C ILE A 15 -20.59 -9.59 -17.87
N SER A 16 -20.13 -10.72 -18.41
CA SER A 16 -21.02 -11.75 -18.96
C SER A 16 -21.89 -12.45 -17.89
N GLN A 17 -21.48 -12.41 -16.62
CA GLN A 17 -22.18 -13.06 -15.51
C GLN A 17 -23.13 -12.12 -14.74
N VAL A 18 -23.12 -10.82 -15.01
CA VAL A 18 -24.00 -9.86 -14.33
C VAL A 18 -25.44 -10.12 -14.66
N THR A 19 -26.25 -10.18 -13.62
CA THR A 19 -27.71 -10.33 -13.68
C THR A 19 -28.40 -9.24 -12.87
N PRO A 20 -29.70 -9.03 -13.01
CA PRO A 20 -30.44 -8.08 -12.15
C PRO A 20 -30.37 -8.39 -10.65
N ASN A 21 -29.96 -9.59 -10.26
CA ASN A 21 -29.83 -10.03 -8.87
C ASN A 21 -28.37 -10.05 -8.40
N THR A 22 -27.43 -9.59 -9.21
CA THR A 22 -26.01 -9.53 -8.86
C THR A 22 -25.77 -8.38 -7.88
N LEU A 23 -25.12 -8.68 -6.76
CA LEU A 23 -24.53 -7.70 -5.85
C LEU A 23 -23.05 -7.55 -6.19
N VAL A 24 -22.64 -6.36 -6.54
CA VAL A 24 -21.22 -6.00 -6.69
C VAL A 24 -20.73 -5.41 -5.36
N VAL A 25 -19.68 -5.99 -4.81
CA VAL A 25 -19.02 -5.47 -3.60
C VAL A 25 -17.66 -4.92 -4.01
N VAL A 26 -17.49 -3.62 -3.86
CA VAL A 26 -16.23 -2.92 -4.09
C VAL A 26 -15.53 -2.78 -2.75
N THR A 27 -14.28 -3.18 -2.67
CA THR A 27 -13.48 -3.11 -1.45
C THR A 27 -12.15 -2.44 -1.69
N ASP A 28 -11.71 -1.63 -0.74
CA ASP A 28 -10.38 -0.98 -0.71
C ASP A 28 -10.14 0.06 -1.81
N VAL A 29 -11.19 0.43 -2.52
CA VAL A 29 -11.22 1.56 -3.46
C VAL A 29 -12.60 2.21 -3.43
N ASN A 30 -12.67 3.54 -3.69
CA ASN A 30 -13.94 4.28 -3.73
C ASN A 30 -14.14 5.10 -5.01
N LYS A 31 -13.19 5.00 -5.96
CA LYS A 31 -13.26 5.68 -7.25
C LYS A 31 -13.53 4.70 -8.38
N PRO A 32 -14.44 5.00 -9.32
CA PRO A 32 -14.66 4.18 -10.50
C PRO A 32 -13.38 3.85 -11.27
N SER A 33 -12.54 4.87 -11.52
CA SER A 33 -11.28 4.73 -12.26
C SER A 33 -10.24 3.82 -11.61
N MET A 34 -10.37 3.51 -10.31
CA MET A 34 -9.49 2.61 -9.58
C MET A 34 -10.01 1.17 -9.54
N THR A 35 -11.22 0.90 -10.01
CA THR A 35 -11.75 -0.46 -10.09
C THR A 35 -11.17 -1.19 -11.30
N GLU A 36 -10.95 -2.49 -11.18
CA GLU A 36 -10.41 -3.30 -12.29
C GLU A 36 -11.38 -3.45 -13.47
N CYS A 37 -12.68 -3.17 -13.25
CA CYS A 37 -13.71 -3.22 -14.27
C CYS A 37 -14.77 -2.13 -14.01
N GLU A 38 -14.51 -0.92 -14.48
CA GLU A 38 -15.43 0.22 -14.31
C GLU A 38 -16.79 -0.04 -14.98
N GLU A 39 -16.83 -0.71 -16.13
CA GLU A 39 -18.06 -1.04 -16.85
C GLU A 39 -19.03 -1.85 -15.98
N LEU A 40 -18.51 -2.71 -15.10
CA LEU A 40 -19.31 -3.53 -14.18
C LEU A 40 -20.17 -2.66 -13.25
N LEU A 41 -19.68 -1.50 -12.86
CA LEU A 41 -20.42 -0.54 -12.02
C LEU A 41 -21.66 0.02 -12.74
N SER A 42 -21.60 0.16 -14.06
CA SER A 42 -22.74 0.65 -14.84
C SER A 42 -23.81 -0.42 -15.08
N LEU A 43 -23.43 -1.69 -15.08
CA LEU A 43 -24.31 -2.84 -15.35
C LEU A 43 -25.01 -3.36 -14.09
N ALA A 44 -24.37 -3.25 -12.94
CA ALA A 44 -24.90 -3.76 -11.68
C ALA A 44 -26.00 -2.86 -11.10
N LYS A 45 -27.09 -3.48 -10.62
CA LYS A 45 -28.20 -2.76 -9.96
C LYS A 45 -27.95 -2.51 -8.49
N SER A 46 -27.15 -3.36 -7.87
CA SER A 46 -26.84 -3.30 -6.43
C SER A 46 -25.34 -3.26 -6.26
N ILE A 47 -24.83 -2.16 -5.72
CA ILE A 47 -23.41 -1.93 -5.48
C ILE A 47 -23.23 -1.52 -4.02
N VAL A 48 -22.27 -2.15 -3.36
CA VAL A 48 -21.85 -1.80 -2.00
C VAL A 48 -20.38 -1.48 -2.04
N VAL A 49 -19.97 -0.38 -1.42
CA VAL A 49 -18.59 0.09 -1.36
C VAL A 49 -18.13 0.10 0.09
N PHE A 50 -16.99 -0.57 0.37
CA PHE A 50 -16.29 -0.53 1.64
C PHE A 50 -14.86 -0.06 1.43
N ASP A 51 -14.51 1.10 1.94
CA ASP A 51 -13.17 1.66 1.76
C ASP A 51 -12.73 2.51 2.95
N HIS A 52 -11.43 2.52 3.22
CA HIS A 52 -10.82 3.32 4.27
C HIS A 52 -9.98 4.49 3.74
N HIS A 53 -9.92 4.67 2.43
CA HIS A 53 -9.25 5.80 1.82
C HIS A 53 -10.10 7.08 1.90
N ARG A 54 -9.44 8.23 1.89
CA ARG A 54 -10.15 9.50 1.81
C ARG A 54 -10.92 9.61 0.50
N GLN A 55 -12.16 10.03 0.60
CA GLN A 55 -13.00 10.27 -0.56
C GLN A 55 -12.53 11.53 -1.32
N SER A 56 -12.57 11.49 -2.63
CA SER A 56 -12.33 12.62 -3.53
C SER A 56 -13.63 13.06 -4.22
N ASP A 57 -13.53 13.95 -5.19
CA ASP A 57 -14.69 14.37 -6.01
C ASP A 57 -15.18 13.25 -6.94
N GLU A 58 -14.31 12.29 -7.27
CA GLU A 58 -14.67 11.10 -8.04
C GLU A 58 -15.25 10.03 -7.09
N ILE A 59 -16.53 9.69 -7.27
CA ILE A 59 -17.25 8.74 -6.42
C ILE A 59 -18.03 7.71 -7.27
N ILE A 60 -18.32 6.55 -6.70
CA ILE A 60 -19.25 5.55 -7.28
C ILE A 60 -20.68 5.99 -6.95
N ALA A 61 -21.21 6.90 -7.80
CA ALA A 61 -22.46 7.63 -7.53
C ALA A 61 -23.73 6.73 -7.46
N ASN A 62 -23.71 5.56 -8.10
CA ASN A 62 -24.82 4.59 -8.12
C ASN A 62 -24.68 3.51 -7.04
N ALA A 63 -23.80 3.67 -6.07
CA ALA A 63 -23.71 2.73 -4.96
C ALA A 63 -24.99 2.74 -4.11
N THR A 64 -25.53 1.56 -3.86
CA THR A 64 -26.68 1.34 -2.97
C THR A 64 -26.29 1.63 -1.52
N LEU A 65 -25.06 1.29 -1.15
CA LEU A 65 -24.45 1.59 0.13
C LEU A 65 -22.98 1.97 -0.12
N SER A 66 -22.55 3.09 0.43
CA SER A 66 -21.15 3.50 0.45
C SER A 66 -20.75 3.71 1.91
N TYR A 67 -19.86 2.86 2.41
CA TYR A 67 -19.30 2.94 3.75
C TYR A 67 -17.81 3.25 3.64
N ILE A 68 -17.51 4.54 3.75
CA ILE A 68 -16.15 5.07 3.68
C ILE A 68 -15.73 5.51 5.08
N GLU A 69 -14.67 4.90 5.62
CA GLU A 69 -14.22 5.13 7.00
C GLU A 69 -12.71 5.40 7.05
N PRO A 70 -12.26 6.65 6.85
CA PRO A 70 -10.84 7.00 6.79
C PRO A 70 -10.05 6.76 8.10
N TYR A 71 -10.76 6.51 9.20
CA TYR A 71 -10.14 6.21 10.49
C TYR A 71 -9.98 4.70 10.74
N ALA A 72 -10.55 3.85 9.88
CA ALA A 72 -10.25 2.42 9.90
C ALA A 72 -8.83 2.16 9.41
N SER A 73 -8.16 1.19 10.00
CA SER A 73 -6.79 0.85 9.60
C SER A 73 -6.70 0.25 8.21
N SER A 74 -7.74 -0.48 7.81
CA SER A 74 -7.80 -1.22 6.55
C SER A 74 -9.23 -1.60 6.18
N ALA A 75 -9.48 -1.87 4.91
CA ALA A 75 -10.75 -2.49 4.49
C ALA A 75 -10.96 -3.86 5.15
N CYS A 76 -9.89 -4.60 5.44
CA CYS A 76 -9.97 -5.88 6.17
C CYS A 76 -10.46 -5.72 7.60
N GLU A 77 -10.10 -4.65 8.31
CA GLU A 77 -10.68 -4.30 9.62
C GLU A 77 -12.18 -4.11 9.51
N MET A 78 -12.63 -3.25 8.57
CA MET A 78 -14.05 -2.93 8.36
C MET A 78 -14.87 -4.19 8.05
N ILE A 79 -14.40 -5.04 7.16
CA ILE A 79 -15.08 -6.29 6.82
C ILE A 79 -15.09 -7.25 8.00
N ALA A 80 -14.00 -7.37 8.77
CA ALA A 80 -13.95 -8.21 9.96
C ALA A 80 -14.96 -7.76 11.03
N GLU A 81 -15.18 -6.45 11.18
CA GLU A 81 -16.23 -5.91 12.05
C GLU A 81 -17.63 -6.29 11.54
N ILE A 82 -17.92 -6.06 10.26
CA ILE A 82 -19.24 -6.31 9.65
C ILE A 82 -19.61 -7.79 9.75
N LEU A 83 -18.67 -8.70 9.49
CA LEU A 83 -18.91 -10.14 9.54
C LEU A 83 -19.42 -10.64 10.89
N GLN A 84 -19.13 -9.92 11.98
CA GLN A 84 -19.62 -10.28 13.32
C GLN A 84 -21.11 -10.00 13.50
N TYR A 85 -21.71 -9.14 12.67
CA TYR A 85 -23.10 -8.72 12.76
C TYR A 85 -23.99 -9.32 11.67
N ILE A 86 -23.41 -10.06 10.71
CA ILE A 86 -24.23 -10.72 9.67
C ILE A 86 -25.02 -11.87 10.30
N GLU A 87 -26.33 -11.83 10.13
CA GLU A 87 -27.23 -12.91 10.53
C GLU A 87 -26.86 -14.22 9.80
N GLY A 88 -26.84 -15.33 10.56
CA GLY A 88 -26.49 -16.65 10.01
C GLY A 88 -25.03 -17.07 10.30
N LYS A 89 -24.25 -16.26 11.00
CA LYS A 89 -22.86 -16.52 11.41
C LYS A 89 -21.99 -17.04 10.27
N VAL A 90 -21.46 -16.13 9.48
CA VAL A 90 -20.43 -16.42 8.49
C VAL A 90 -19.26 -17.11 9.19
N LYS A 91 -18.96 -18.34 8.77
CA LYS A 91 -17.77 -19.06 9.25
C LYS A 91 -16.63 -18.83 8.28
N LEU A 92 -15.67 -18.04 8.70
CA LEU A 92 -14.42 -17.91 7.95
C LEU A 92 -13.63 -19.21 7.98
N ARG A 93 -13.11 -19.59 6.85
CA ARG A 93 -12.07 -20.63 6.79
C ARG A 93 -10.75 -20.06 7.32
N PRO A 94 -9.87 -20.87 7.93
CA PRO A 94 -8.59 -20.36 8.46
C PRO A 94 -7.76 -19.56 7.45
N ILE A 95 -7.80 -19.94 6.15
CA ILE A 95 -7.06 -19.24 5.11
C ILE A 95 -7.66 -17.87 4.79
N GLU A 96 -8.97 -17.71 4.87
CA GLU A 96 -9.66 -16.42 4.71
C GLU A 96 -9.33 -15.50 5.87
N ALA A 97 -9.35 -16.05 7.09
CA ALA A 97 -8.95 -15.33 8.28
C ALA A 97 -7.47 -14.92 8.24
N ASP A 98 -6.58 -15.78 7.72
CA ASP A 98 -5.17 -15.45 7.49
C ASP A 98 -5.01 -14.30 6.48
N ALA A 99 -5.75 -14.33 5.36
CA ALA A 99 -5.66 -13.30 4.32
C ALA A 99 -6.15 -11.93 4.84
N MET A 100 -7.27 -11.91 5.57
CA MET A 100 -7.79 -10.66 6.17
C MET A 100 -6.84 -10.14 7.26
N TYR A 101 -6.29 -11.03 8.09
CA TYR A 101 -5.29 -10.65 9.09
C TYR A 101 -4.03 -10.08 8.42
N ALA A 102 -3.59 -10.68 7.30
CA ALA A 102 -2.47 -10.18 6.51
C ALA A 102 -2.72 -8.78 5.95
N GLY A 103 -3.95 -8.49 5.48
CA GLY A 103 -4.35 -7.16 5.02
C GLY A 103 -4.19 -6.11 6.14
N ILE A 104 -4.70 -6.40 7.35
CA ILE A 104 -4.51 -5.52 8.51
C ILE A 104 -3.02 -5.30 8.79
N VAL A 105 -2.21 -6.35 8.77
CA VAL A 105 -0.76 -6.27 9.02
C VAL A 105 -0.04 -5.37 8.01
N ILE A 106 -0.42 -5.43 6.73
CA ILE A 106 0.16 -4.59 5.67
C ILE A 106 -0.19 -3.12 5.89
N ASP A 107 -1.48 -2.80 6.04
CA ASP A 107 -1.95 -1.41 6.12
C ASP A 107 -1.54 -0.70 7.40
N THR A 108 -1.24 -1.47 8.43
CA THR A 108 -0.80 -0.95 9.74
C THR A 108 0.71 -1.03 9.95
N ASP A 109 1.45 -1.48 8.96
CA ASP A 109 2.89 -1.77 9.13
C ASP A 109 3.16 -2.58 10.41
N ASN A 110 2.59 -3.79 10.48
CA ASN A 110 2.67 -4.66 11.66
C ASN A 110 2.12 -4.04 12.96
N PHE A 111 1.01 -3.34 12.88
CA PHE A 111 0.36 -2.62 14.00
C PHE A 111 1.18 -1.45 14.55
N LEU A 112 2.11 -0.89 13.79
CA LEU A 112 2.90 0.28 14.16
C LEU A 112 2.19 1.59 13.83
N THR A 113 1.44 1.63 12.72
CA THR A 113 0.77 2.85 12.24
C THR A 113 -0.73 2.62 12.08
N LYS A 114 -1.52 3.69 12.09
CA LYS A 114 -2.99 3.68 11.86
C LYS A 114 -3.75 2.66 12.72
N THR A 115 -3.20 2.23 13.86
CA THR A 115 -3.76 1.17 14.69
C THR A 115 -4.57 1.75 15.83
N GLY A 116 -5.85 1.37 15.91
CA GLY A 116 -6.76 1.73 16.99
C GLY A 116 -7.30 0.51 17.75
N VAL A 117 -8.17 0.74 18.72
CA VAL A 117 -8.84 -0.35 19.47
C VAL A 117 -9.61 -1.26 18.52
N ARG A 118 -10.32 -0.70 17.52
CA ARG A 118 -11.07 -1.45 16.52
C ARG A 118 -10.17 -2.41 15.73
N THR A 119 -8.94 -1.99 15.41
CA THR A 119 -7.95 -2.83 14.71
C THR A 119 -7.60 -4.07 15.53
N PHE A 120 -7.37 -3.91 16.84
CA PHE A 120 -7.10 -5.05 17.73
C PHE A 120 -8.33 -5.95 17.92
N ASP A 121 -9.54 -5.39 17.99
CA ASP A 121 -10.77 -6.16 18.06
C ASP A 121 -10.99 -6.99 16.80
N ALA A 122 -10.80 -6.41 15.62
CA ALA A 122 -10.83 -7.11 14.33
C ALA A 122 -9.77 -8.22 14.27
N ALA A 123 -8.52 -7.92 14.64
CA ALA A 123 -7.45 -8.91 14.70
C ALA A 123 -7.77 -10.05 15.68
N SER A 124 -8.36 -9.74 16.85
CA SER A 124 -8.82 -10.73 17.83
C SER A 124 -9.93 -11.64 17.26
N TYR A 125 -10.90 -11.05 16.56
CA TYR A 125 -11.95 -11.80 15.88
C TYR A 125 -11.36 -12.76 14.84
N LEU A 126 -10.46 -12.29 13.98
CA LEU A 126 -9.78 -13.11 12.97
C LEU A 126 -8.96 -14.25 13.60
N ARG A 127 -8.28 -13.98 14.72
CA ARG A 127 -7.58 -15.02 15.49
C ARG A 127 -8.53 -16.09 16.00
N ARG A 128 -9.69 -15.72 16.55
CA ARG A 128 -10.72 -16.68 16.96
C ARG A 128 -11.31 -17.46 15.79
N SER A 129 -11.33 -16.85 14.60
CA SER A 129 -11.80 -17.47 13.35
C SER A 129 -10.76 -18.39 12.71
N GLY A 130 -9.55 -18.51 13.27
CA GLY A 130 -8.53 -19.47 12.84
C GLY A 130 -7.32 -18.85 12.15
N ALA A 131 -7.19 -17.52 12.10
CA ALA A 131 -5.98 -16.88 11.60
C ALA A 131 -4.76 -17.31 12.43
N ASP A 132 -3.65 -17.59 11.76
CA ASP A 132 -2.38 -17.98 12.38
C ASP A 132 -1.29 -16.98 12.02
N VAL A 133 -0.81 -16.26 13.03
CA VAL A 133 0.22 -15.21 12.86
C VAL A 133 1.50 -15.76 12.23
N VAL A 134 1.85 -17.03 12.51
CA VAL A 134 3.05 -17.65 11.93
C VAL A 134 2.84 -17.94 10.45
N ARG A 135 1.65 -18.43 10.05
CA ARG A 135 1.31 -18.60 8.63
C ARG A 135 1.32 -17.26 7.90
N VAL A 136 0.68 -16.24 8.48
CA VAL A 136 0.68 -14.88 7.92
C VAL A 136 2.09 -14.33 7.76
N ARG A 137 2.92 -14.41 8.81
CA ARG A 137 4.32 -13.99 8.74
C ARG A 137 5.10 -14.69 7.62
N LYS A 138 4.80 -15.98 7.36
CA LYS A 138 5.44 -16.71 6.25
C LYS A 138 5.09 -16.17 4.88
N MET A 139 3.89 -15.55 4.70
CA MET A 139 3.48 -14.93 3.44
C MET A 139 4.35 -13.72 3.09
N PHE A 140 4.87 -13.01 4.09
CA PHE A 140 5.69 -11.81 3.90
C PHE A 140 7.20 -12.08 3.83
N ARG A 141 7.61 -13.35 3.88
CA ARG A 141 9.03 -13.66 3.77
C ARG A 141 9.54 -13.40 2.36
N SER A 142 10.63 -12.68 2.29
CA SER A 142 11.38 -12.53 1.05
C SER A 142 12.29 -13.75 0.83
N ASP A 143 12.56 -14.07 -0.43
CA ASP A 143 13.61 -15.02 -0.77
C ASP A 143 15.01 -14.44 -0.46
N MET A 144 16.03 -15.31 -0.49
CA MET A 144 17.40 -14.92 -0.14
C MET A 144 17.97 -13.85 -1.08
N TYR A 145 17.57 -13.87 -2.35
CA TYR A 145 18.03 -12.89 -3.32
C TYR A 145 17.48 -11.50 -2.98
N THR A 146 16.17 -11.38 -2.83
CA THR A 146 15.51 -10.14 -2.41
C THR A 146 16.08 -9.63 -1.09
N TYR A 147 16.31 -10.53 -0.12
CA TYR A 147 16.87 -10.15 1.18
C TYR A 147 18.29 -9.57 1.08
N ARG A 148 19.13 -10.11 0.19
CA ARG A 148 20.45 -9.54 -0.09
C ARG A 148 20.36 -8.16 -0.71
N GLN A 149 19.43 -7.95 -1.65
CA GLN A 149 19.22 -6.64 -2.28
C GLN A 149 18.80 -5.58 -1.24
N LEU A 150 17.94 -5.95 -0.29
CA LEU A 150 17.55 -5.08 0.82
C LEU A 150 18.78 -4.71 1.67
N ALA A 151 19.58 -5.71 2.05
CA ALA A 151 20.78 -5.49 2.85
C ALA A 151 21.84 -4.61 2.12
N GLU A 152 22.04 -4.83 0.81
CA GLU A 152 22.91 -4.00 -0.02
C GLU A 152 22.39 -2.56 -0.12
N GLY A 153 21.09 -2.36 -0.27
CA GLY A 153 20.46 -1.04 -0.32
C GLY A 153 20.65 -0.27 1.00
N VAL A 154 20.52 -0.95 2.13
CA VAL A 154 20.79 -0.34 3.44
C VAL A 154 22.30 -0.07 3.63
N LEU A 155 23.17 -1.01 3.28
CA LEU A 155 24.61 -0.87 3.42
C LEU A 155 25.19 0.31 2.61
N ASN A 156 24.64 0.52 1.40
CA ASN A 156 25.10 1.56 0.48
C ASN A 156 24.39 2.90 0.69
N SER A 157 23.58 3.03 1.74
CA SER A 157 22.90 4.28 2.02
C SER A 157 23.88 5.34 2.56
N GLU A 158 23.63 6.58 2.20
CA GLU A 158 24.27 7.74 2.79
C GLU A 158 23.30 8.49 3.71
N ILE A 159 23.82 9.09 4.76
CA ILE A 159 23.04 9.99 5.62
C ILE A 159 23.29 11.41 5.17
N TYR A 160 22.22 12.10 4.77
CA TYR A 160 22.25 13.46 4.30
C TYR A 160 21.57 14.39 5.31
N MET A 161 22.18 15.54 5.61
CA MET A 161 21.68 16.53 6.58
C MET A 161 21.32 15.90 7.94
N GLU A 162 22.05 14.85 8.35
CA GLU A 162 21.88 14.11 9.62
C GLU A 162 20.56 13.34 9.78
N HIS A 163 19.52 13.63 8.97
CA HIS A 163 18.16 13.12 9.15
C HIS A 163 17.57 12.40 7.93
N PHE A 164 18.23 12.46 6.80
CA PHE A 164 17.74 11.86 5.56
C PHE A 164 18.63 10.70 5.13
N ALA A 165 18.05 9.52 4.97
CA ALA A 165 18.75 8.38 4.41
C ALA A 165 18.48 8.30 2.90
N ILE A 166 19.53 8.29 2.09
CA ILE A 166 19.44 8.24 0.63
C ILE A 166 20.18 7.01 0.13
N SER A 167 19.56 6.24 -0.75
CA SER A 167 20.16 5.04 -1.32
C SER A 167 19.73 4.83 -2.77
N THR A 168 20.49 3.99 -3.47
CA THR A 168 20.15 3.47 -4.79
C THR A 168 20.17 1.95 -4.73
N VAL A 169 19.17 1.32 -5.34
CA VAL A 169 19.08 -0.13 -5.49
C VAL A 169 19.10 -0.49 -6.96
N GLU A 170 19.95 -1.42 -7.34
CA GLU A 170 20.04 -1.96 -8.70
C GLU A 170 19.72 -3.46 -8.68
N PRO A 171 18.44 -3.84 -8.60
CA PRO A 171 18.07 -5.25 -8.57
C PRO A 171 18.28 -5.87 -9.95
N LYS A 172 19.32 -6.68 -10.07
CA LYS A 172 19.80 -7.24 -11.34
C LYS A 172 18.85 -8.25 -12.00
N GLU A 173 17.92 -8.83 -11.25
CA GLU A 173 17.04 -9.92 -11.70
C GLU A 173 15.66 -9.87 -11.02
N SER A 174 15.23 -8.71 -10.55
CA SER A 174 13.93 -8.57 -9.87
C SER A 174 12.86 -8.15 -10.87
N ASP A 175 11.74 -8.88 -10.87
CA ASP A 175 10.56 -8.50 -11.64
C ASP A 175 9.90 -7.21 -11.14
N ALA A 176 10.22 -6.80 -9.90
CA ALA A 176 9.63 -5.63 -9.26
C ALA A 176 10.67 -4.77 -8.48
N PRO A 177 11.61 -4.09 -9.18
CA PRO A 177 12.65 -3.28 -8.54
C PRO A 177 12.08 -2.14 -7.69
N THR A 178 10.95 -1.56 -8.06
CA THR A 178 10.26 -0.52 -7.29
C THR A 178 9.77 -1.02 -5.93
N VAL A 179 9.37 -2.29 -5.83
CA VAL A 179 8.99 -2.91 -4.56
C VAL A 179 10.21 -3.10 -3.65
N VAL A 180 11.36 -3.47 -4.23
CA VAL A 180 12.63 -3.57 -3.46
C VAL A 180 13.04 -2.20 -2.95
N ALA A 181 13.02 -1.16 -3.79
CA ALA A 181 13.34 0.21 -3.39
C ALA A 181 12.41 0.72 -2.27
N ALA A 182 11.11 0.43 -2.36
CA ALA A 182 10.14 0.79 -1.32
C ALA A 182 10.41 0.07 0.02
N LYS A 183 10.82 -1.21 -0.02
CA LYS A 183 11.20 -1.95 1.19
C LYS A 183 12.50 -1.40 1.81
N VAL A 184 13.51 -1.09 1.00
CA VAL A 184 14.74 -0.45 1.49
C VAL A 184 14.43 0.90 2.14
N ALA A 185 13.55 1.70 1.53
CA ALA A 185 13.14 2.97 2.11
C ALA A 185 12.47 2.80 3.49
N ASN A 186 11.61 1.78 3.65
CA ASN A 186 11.04 1.45 4.95
C ASN A 186 12.11 0.98 5.96
N ASP A 187 13.05 0.12 5.53
CA ASP A 187 14.08 -0.40 6.42
C ASP A 187 15.02 0.72 6.93
N LEU A 188 15.32 1.72 6.09
CA LEU A 188 16.14 2.87 6.47
C LEU A 188 15.50 3.73 7.56
N LEU A 189 14.17 3.78 7.66
CA LEU A 189 13.47 4.49 8.73
C LEU A 189 13.63 3.83 10.12
N ASN A 190 14.09 2.57 10.18
CA ASN A 190 14.40 1.92 11.46
C ASN A 190 15.73 2.37 12.07
N ILE A 191 16.50 3.22 11.38
CA ILE A 191 17.76 3.77 11.86
C ILE A 191 17.46 4.99 12.75
N GLU A 192 17.96 4.98 13.97
CA GLU A 192 17.78 6.08 14.92
C GLU A 192 18.26 7.42 14.32
N GLY A 193 17.44 8.46 14.43
CA GLY A 193 17.73 9.80 13.92
C GLY A 193 17.31 10.03 12.47
N ILE A 194 16.93 8.99 11.73
CA ILE A 194 16.40 9.15 10.36
C ILE A 194 14.92 9.52 10.40
N ARG A 195 14.58 10.66 9.80
CA ARG A 195 13.22 11.20 9.71
C ARG A 195 12.58 10.93 8.34
N ALA A 196 13.39 10.87 7.28
CA ALA A 196 12.91 10.45 5.96
C ALA A 196 13.98 9.67 5.19
N SER A 197 13.53 8.83 4.27
CA SER A 197 14.36 8.02 3.40
C SER A 197 13.92 8.15 1.94
N PHE A 198 14.89 8.16 1.04
CA PHE A 198 14.69 8.29 -0.39
C PHE A 198 15.52 7.22 -1.10
N VAL A 199 14.88 6.34 -1.83
CA VAL A 199 15.56 5.24 -2.52
C VAL A 199 15.19 5.25 -3.99
N THR A 200 16.21 5.32 -4.84
CA THR A 200 16.05 5.25 -6.29
C THR A 200 16.33 3.86 -6.83
N THR A 201 15.69 3.53 -7.92
CA THR A 201 15.96 2.34 -8.74
C THR A 201 15.67 2.66 -10.20
N GLU A 202 16.39 2.04 -11.11
CA GLU A 202 16.17 2.18 -12.54
C GLU A 202 15.53 0.91 -13.11
N LYS A 203 14.54 1.10 -13.96
CA LYS A 203 13.91 0.04 -14.73
C LYS A 203 13.50 0.57 -16.11
N ASP A 204 13.91 -0.14 -17.16
CA ASP A 204 13.51 0.16 -18.54
C ASP A 204 13.77 1.62 -18.96
N GLY A 205 14.90 2.22 -18.52
CA GLY A 205 15.28 3.60 -18.81
C GLY A 205 14.50 4.66 -18.03
N THR A 206 13.73 4.25 -17.03
CA THR A 206 13.02 5.14 -16.11
C THR A 206 13.56 4.97 -14.70
N VAL A 207 13.90 6.08 -14.05
CA VAL A 207 14.26 6.09 -12.63
C VAL A 207 13.00 6.27 -11.80
N TYR A 208 12.82 5.40 -10.82
CA TYR A 208 11.76 5.45 -9.84
C TYR A 208 12.35 5.83 -8.48
N MET A 209 11.72 6.75 -7.79
CA MET A 209 12.08 7.11 -6.42
C MET A 209 10.95 6.73 -5.47
N SER A 210 11.30 6.01 -4.42
CA SER A 210 10.43 5.73 -3.27
C SER A 210 10.85 6.62 -2.12
N ALA A 211 9.91 7.38 -1.57
CA ALA A 211 10.12 8.24 -0.42
C ALA A 211 9.24 7.78 0.76
N ARG A 212 9.83 7.74 1.94
CA ARG A 212 9.16 7.38 3.19
C ARG A 212 9.55 8.36 4.29
N SER A 213 8.68 8.57 5.25
CA SER A 213 8.99 9.40 6.41
C SER A 213 8.29 8.92 7.67
N VAL A 214 8.85 9.34 8.79
CA VAL A 214 8.24 9.31 10.11
C VAL A 214 8.17 10.74 10.63
N ASP A 215 7.43 10.96 11.70
CA ASP A 215 7.27 12.24 12.37
C ASP A 215 6.67 13.35 11.45
N ASP A 216 7.31 14.51 11.41
CA ASP A 216 6.80 15.74 10.82
C ASP A 216 7.28 16.00 9.38
N VAL A 217 8.13 15.14 8.80
CA VAL A 217 8.58 15.29 7.42
C VAL A 217 7.51 14.82 6.44
N ASN A 218 7.02 15.75 5.63
CA ASN A 218 6.02 15.45 4.59
C ASN A 218 6.70 15.15 3.25
N VAL A 219 6.94 13.85 2.97
CA VAL A 219 7.57 13.42 1.70
C VAL A 219 6.68 13.62 0.48
N GLN A 220 5.36 13.79 0.65
CA GLN A 220 4.47 14.11 -0.46
C GLN A 220 4.87 15.44 -1.10
N ILE A 221 5.06 16.48 -0.30
CA ILE A 221 5.44 17.81 -0.79
C ILE A 221 6.78 17.77 -1.54
N ILE A 222 7.74 17.00 -1.01
CA ILE A 222 9.05 16.81 -1.65
C ILE A 222 8.88 16.13 -3.01
N MET A 223 8.11 15.05 -3.07
CA MET A 223 7.88 14.32 -4.32
C MET A 223 7.04 15.12 -5.31
N GLU A 224 6.05 15.90 -4.89
CA GLU A 224 5.28 16.79 -5.77
C GLU A 224 6.17 17.87 -6.41
N LYS A 225 7.09 18.47 -5.67
CA LYS A 225 8.11 19.40 -6.21
C LYS A 225 9.04 18.72 -7.24
N MET A 226 9.18 17.39 -7.18
CA MET A 226 9.94 16.57 -8.13
C MET A 226 9.08 15.96 -9.25
N GLY A 227 7.79 16.33 -9.35
CA GLY A 227 6.89 15.83 -10.39
C GLY A 227 6.22 14.49 -10.08
N GLY A 228 6.29 14.05 -8.83
CA GLY A 228 5.63 12.84 -8.33
C GLY A 228 4.41 13.14 -7.46
N GLY A 229 4.16 12.28 -6.47
CA GLY A 229 3.05 12.43 -5.53
C GLY A 229 2.96 11.29 -4.53
N GLY A 230 1.87 11.28 -3.77
CA GLY A 230 1.62 10.25 -2.76
C GLY A 230 0.86 10.78 -1.55
N HIS A 231 1.25 10.32 -0.39
CA HIS A 231 0.75 10.75 0.91
C HIS A 231 1.89 11.31 1.77
N ALA A 232 1.53 11.97 2.87
CA ALA A 232 2.50 12.64 3.74
C ALA A 232 3.72 11.78 4.11
N ASN A 233 3.51 10.49 4.42
CA ASN A 233 4.56 9.57 4.87
C ASN A 233 5.00 8.55 3.81
N ILE A 234 4.30 8.44 2.69
CA ILE A 234 4.57 7.50 1.61
C ILE A 234 4.33 8.20 0.28
N ALA A 235 5.40 8.43 -0.47
CA ALA A 235 5.32 9.10 -1.75
C ALA A 235 6.34 8.51 -2.74
N GLY A 236 6.27 8.94 -3.98
CA GLY A 236 7.22 8.54 -5.01
C GLY A 236 7.17 9.42 -6.24
N ALA A 237 8.18 9.29 -7.08
CA ALA A 237 8.28 10.00 -8.36
C ALA A 237 8.90 9.11 -9.43
N GLN A 238 8.67 9.45 -10.70
CA GLN A 238 9.21 8.76 -11.85
C GLN A 238 9.90 9.78 -12.76
N PHE A 239 11.07 9.42 -13.27
CA PHE A 239 11.90 10.29 -14.09
C PHE A 239 12.29 9.53 -15.36
N THR A 240 11.75 9.96 -16.50
CA THR A 240 12.16 9.48 -17.81
C THR A 240 13.42 10.21 -18.26
N ASP A 241 14.23 9.56 -19.09
CA ASP A 241 15.45 10.14 -19.65
C ASP A 241 16.44 10.68 -18.59
N SER A 242 16.49 10.04 -17.42
CA SER A 242 17.32 10.45 -16.27
C SER A 242 18.12 9.26 -15.74
N THR A 243 19.18 9.55 -14.99
CA THR A 243 19.95 8.55 -14.26
C THR A 243 19.73 8.68 -12.75
N ASN A 244 19.98 7.61 -11.99
CA ASN A 244 19.92 7.66 -10.53
C ASN A 244 20.74 8.83 -9.97
N GLU A 245 21.95 9.06 -10.50
CA GLU A 245 22.84 10.14 -10.04
C GLU A 245 22.21 11.53 -10.27
N MET A 246 21.64 11.78 -11.46
CA MET A 246 21.00 13.07 -11.76
C MET A 246 19.79 13.33 -10.84
N VAL A 247 18.98 12.30 -10.60
CA VAL A 247 17.80 12.40 -9.72
C VAL A 247 18.22 12.65 -8.28
N LEU A 248 19.28 12.00 -7.79
CA LEU A 248 19.80 12.24 -6.43
C LEU A 248 20.41 13.63 -6.25
N ILE A 249 21.09 14.16 -7.27
CA ILE A 249 21.59 15.56 -7.24
C ILE A 249 20.39 16.54 -7.15
N GLN A 250 19.35 16.31 -7.94
CA GLN A 250 18.14 17.14 -7.90
C GLN A 250 17.47 17.06 -6.53
N LEU A 251 17.32 15.86 -5.95
CA LEU A 251 16.76 15.67 -4.61
C LEU A 251 17.56 16.46 -3.57
N LYS A 252 18.89 16.29 -3.54
CA LYS A 252 19.74 16.98 -2.56
C LYS A 252 19.64 18.51 -2.69
N SER A 253 19.62 19.04 -3.91
CA SER A 253 19.44 20.48 -4.15
C SER A 253 18.08 20.96 -3.64
N LEU A 254 17.02 20.19 -3.82
CA LEU A 254 15.68 20.51 -3.30
C LEU A 254 15.63 20.48 -1.77
N LEU A 255 16.23 19.46 -1.14
CA LEU A 255 16.30 19.36 0.33
C LEU A 255 17.08 20.55 0.93
N ASP A 256 18.20 20.96 0.30
CA ASP A 256 18.97 22.15 0.71
C ASP A 256 18.17 23.45 0.61
N GLU A 257 17.33 23.58 -0.43
CA GLU A 257 16.45 24.72 -0.61
C GLU A 257 15.37 24.77 0.47
N MET A 258 14.65 23.67 0.65
CA MET A 258 13.57 23.56 1.63
C MET A 258 14.07 23.74 3.06
N TYR A 259 15.27 23.25 3.38
CA TYR A 259 15.88 23.48 4.69
C TYR A 259 16.21 24.96 4.93
N ARG A 260 16.73 25.65 3.91
CA ARG A 260 17.01 27.11 4.00
C ARG A 260 15.74 27.96 4.14
N GLU A 261 14.63 27.49 3.58
CA GLU A 261 13.31 28.13 3.66
C GLU A 261 12.58 27.79 4.99
N GLY A 262 13.05 26.79 5.72
CA GLY A 262 12.42 26.33 6.97
C GLY A 262 11.20 25.45 6.75
N ASP A 263 11.10 24.82 5.59
CA ASP A 263 9.99 23.93 5.22
C ASP A 263 10.18 22.50 5.75
N ILE A 264 11.44 22.12 6.10
CA ILE A 264 11.82 20.82 6.67
C ILE A 264 12.91 20.95 7.74
#